data_d1f082e4feb80d6265248b20667cf58a
#
_entry.id   d1f082e4feb80d6265248b20667cf58a
#
_cell.length_a   1.000
_cell.length_b   1.000
_cell.length_c   1.000
_cell.angle_alpha   90.00
_cell.angle_beta   90.00
_cell.angle_gamma   90.00
#
_symmetry.space_group_name_H-M   'P 1'
#
loop_
_entity.id
_entity.type
_entity.pdbx_description
1 polymer ?
#
loop_
_entity_poly.entity_id
_entity_poly.type
_entity_poly.pdbx_seq_one_letter_code
_entity_poly.pdbx_strand_id
1 'polypeptide(L)'
;IDKGQPQTSRTFEVAREYRFLKGSGIPLKIPVIEMVEIGAGGGSIAGVDSMNRINVGPESAGSEPGPVCYGRGGKRPTVTDANVVLGYLNSKYLVGGELPIDGDLAVSVLKKKIAEPLNLSVEDAAFGIHTIVNANMVRAVRAVSTEIGRDPRDFTLFAFGGSGPVHAGSLADEAKIAQVIIPPAPGVFSSLGLLFTTVEHQYVQTFWRDTDTAELSELARIFQRIQDEASETLSSEGFKPEEMEFQRFVDLRYPGQTSELSIPVPSGIIDKQVVANLVEEFNKEHERSYGFRSEEEEVVEFVNLRLRGRGITDSNFTPSKFVTAASKGKAKQDDSQADRRVYFGSNIGWITSPVLQRGHLSQENLSGPLVIEEY
;
A
#
# COMPACT_ATOMS: atom_id res chain seq x y z
N ILE A 1 0.75 7.35 3.56
CA ILE A 1 -0.12 8.01 4.56
C ILE A 1 0.68 9.13 5.19
N ASP A 2 0.17 10.33 5.16
CA ASP A 2 0.77 11.51 5.77
C ASP A 2 -0.24 12.13 6.75
N LYS A 3 0.22 12.41 7.99
CA LYS A 3 -0.64 12.93 9.07
C LYS A 3 -1.95 12.14 9.27
N GLY A 4 -1.87 10.82 9.14
CA GLY A 4 -3.00 9.91 9.31
C GLY A 4 -3.98 9.85 8.13
N GLN A 5 -3.69 10.55 7.02
CA GLN A 5 -4.53 10.54 5.82
C GLN A 5 -3.84 9.85 4.66
N PRO A 6 -4.54 9.00 3.89
CA PRO A 6 -4.01 8.49 2.64
C PRO A 6 -3.87 9.62 1.62
N GLN A 7 -2.83 9.58 0.82
CA GLN A 7 -2.73 10.47 -0.34
C GLN A 7 -3.74 10.06 -1.39
N THR A 8 -4.46 11.04 -1.92
CA THR A 8 -5.41 10.83 -3.00
C THR A 8 -4.95 11.53 -4.27
N SER A 9 -5.11 10.87 -5.40
CA SER A 9 -4.94 11.44 -6.73
C SER A 9 -6.29 11.51 -7.42
N ARG A 10 -6.46 12.49 -8.30
CA ARG A 10 -7.66 12.63 -9.14
C ARG A 10 -7.43 12.17 -10.56
N THR A 11 -6.22 11.83 -10.89
CA THR A 11 -5.86 11.26 -12.19
C THR A 11 -5.22 9.92 -11.95
N PHE A 12 -5.89 8.90 -12.40
CA PHE A 12 -5.38 7.53 -12.39
C PHE A 12 -5.15 7.10 -13.83
N GLU A 13 -4.03 6.44 -14.07
CA GLU A 13 -3.72 5.91 -15.40
C GLU A 13 -3.85 4.38 -15.37
N VAL A 14 -4.71 3.86 -16.23
CA VAL A 14 -4.83 2.42 -16.46
C VAL A 14 -4.00 2.00 -17.66
N ALA A 15 -3.65 0.71 -17.72
CA ALA A 15 -2.92 0.11 -18.83
C ALA A 15 -1.62 0.86 -19.18
N ARG A 16 -0.84 1.27 -18.19
CA ARG A 16 0.46 1.92 -18.43
C ARG A 16 1.39 0.99 -19.21
N GLU A 17 1.92 1.48 -20.32
CA GLU A 17 2.94 0.78 -21.09
C GLU A 17 4.27 0.74 -20.34
N TYR A 18 4.64 1.87 -19.72
CA TYR A 18 5.82 1.98 -18.86
C TYR A 18 5.39 2.24 -17.42
N ARG A 19 5.60 1.25 -16.56
CA ARG A 19 5.01 1.18 -15.21
C ARG A 19 5.25 2.41 -14.33
N PHE A 20 6.45 2.99 -14.38
CA PHE A 20 6.83 4.16 -13.58
C PHE A 20 6.74 5.49 -14.36
N LEU A 21 6.41 5.46 -15.65
CA LEU A 21 6.32 6.65 -16.47
C LEU A 21 4.88 7.18 -16.48
N LYS A 22 4.66 8.32 -15.84
CA LYS A 22 3.38 9.04 -15.91
C LYS A 22 3.12 9.48 -17.35
N GLY A 23 1.87 9.40 -17.82
CA GLY A 23 1.48 9.73 -19.18
C GLY A 23 1.63 8.57 -20.18
N SER A 24 2.02 7.37 -19.72
CA SER A 24 2.12 6.19 -20.59
C SER A 24 0.85 5.33 -20.64
N GLY A 25 -0.16 5.65 -19.84
CA GLY A 25 -1.43 4.95 -19.76
C GLY A 25 -2.62 5.79 -20.21
N ILE A 26 -3.81 5.22 -20.09
CA ILE A 26 -5.08 5.91 -20.36
C ILE A 26 -5.50 6.65 -19.08
N PRO A 27 -5.58 8.00 -19.10
CA PRO A 27 -5.94 8.75 -17.91
C PRO A 27 -7.44 8.64 -17.61
N LEU A 28 -7.76 8.32 -16.36
CA LEU A 28 -9.10 8.37 -15.79
C LEU A 28 -9.15 9.48 -14.74
N LYS A 29 -10.15 10.36 -14.83
CA LYS A 29 -10.37 11.41 -13.82
C LYS A 29 -11.34 10.89 -12.74
N ILE A 30 -10.84 10.08 -11.85
CA ILE A 30 -11.56 9.56 -10.69
C ILE A 30 -10.72 9.75 -9.43
N PRO A 31 -11.33 10.01 -8.26
CA PRO A 31 -10.59 10.03 -7.02
C PRO A 31 -10.12 8.62 -6.67
N VAL A 32 -8.83 8.46 -6.49
CA VAL A 32 -8.19 7.20 -6.07
C VAL A 32 -7.18 7.46 -4.97
N ILE A 33 -6.92 6.47 -4.13
CA ILE A 33 -5.75 6.49 -3.26
C ILE A 33 -4.51 6.38 -4.15
N GLU A 34 -3.54 7.28 -3.98
CA GLU A 34 -2.30 7.21 -4.74
C GLU A 34 -1.52 5.95 -4.36
N MET A 35 -1.36 5.06 -5.33
CA MET A 35 -0.63 3.82 -5.17
C MET A 35 0.16 3.48 -6.43
N VAL A 36 1.22 2.71 -6.26
CA VAL A 36 2.01 2.14 -7.34
C VAL A 36 1.89 0.63 -7.31
N GLU A 37 1.35 0.06 -8.37
CA GLU A 37 1.24 -1.37 -8.55
C GLU A 37 2.48 -1.92 -9.28
N ILE A 38 3.08 -2.96 -8.72
CA ILE A 38 4.24 -3.63 -9.33
C ILE A 38 4.00 -5.14 -9.40
N GLY A 39 4.57 -5.78 -10.42
CA GLY A 39 4.56 -7.24 -10.56
C GLY A 39 5.67 -7.89 -9.72
N ALA A 40 5.67 -7.63 -8.40
CA ALA A 40 6.64 -8.18 -7.48
C ALA A 40 5.93 -8.72 -6.22
N GLY A 41 6.10 -10.00 -5.96
CA GLY A 41 5.48 -10.70 -4.83
C GLY A 41 5.84 -12.17 -4.82
N GLY A 42 5.25 -12.95 -3.90
CA GLY A 42 5.57 -14.36 -3.72
C GLY A 42 5.39 -15.23 -4.97
N GLY A 43 4.36 -14.93 -5.78
CA GLY A 43 4.10 -15.65 -7.04
C GLY A 43 4.95 -15.19 -8.24
N SER A 44 5.79 -14.16 -8.10
CA SER A 44 6.62 -13.68 -9.20
C SER A 44 7.58 -14.76 -9.66
N ILE A 45 7.56 -15.04 -10.97
CA ILE A 45 8.36 -16.08 -11.59
C ILE A 45 9.79 -15.60 -11.73
N ALA A 46 10.73 -16.46 -11.35
CA ALA A 46 12.14 -16.25 -11.57
C ALA A 46 12.65 -17.05 -12.78
N GLY A 47 13.63 -16.52 -13.48
CA GLY A 47 14.26 -17.14 -14.65
C GLY A 47 15.68 -16.65 -14.85
N VAL A 48 16.36 -17.23 -15.84
CA VAL A 48 17.65 -16.77 -16.33
C VAL A 48 17.43 -16.16 -17.71
N ASP A 49 17.89 -14.96 -17.92
CA ASP A 49 17.79 -14.27 -19.21
C ASP A 49 18.90 -14.69 -20.19
N SER A 50 18.82 -14.19 -21.43
CA SER A 50 19.80 -14.46 -22.48
C SER A 50 21.20 -13.93 -22.19
N MET A 51 21.36 -13.10 -21.17
CA MET A 51 22.64 -12.56 -20.70
C MET A 51 23.15 -13.29 -19.45
N ASN A 52 22.61 -14.46 -19.12
CA ASN A 52 22.92 -15.23 -17.93
C ASN A 52 22.74 -14.43 -16.61
N ARG A 53 21.66 -13.66 -16.51
CA ARG A 53 21.30 -12.94 -15.29
C ARG A 53 19.97 -13.47 -14.76
N ILE A 54 19.83 -13.47 -13.44
CA ILE A 54 18.55 -13.76 -12.81
C ILE A 54 17.59 -12.60 -13.08
N ASN A 55 16.40 -12.91 -13.56
CA ASN A 55 15.27 -11.98 -13.63
C ASN A 55 14.12 -12.47 -12.75
N VAL A 56 13.32 -11.53 -12.20
CA VAL A 56 12.18 -11.84 -11.33
C VAL A 56 11.00 -10.99 -11.72
N GLY A 57 9.88 -11.64 -12.04
CA GLY A 57 8.68 -10.99 -12.54
C GLY A 57 8.87 -10.32 -13.92
N PRO A 58 7.93 -9.50 -14.38
CA PRO A 58 6.64 -9.17 -13.75
C PRO A 58 5.60 -10.30 -13.82
N GLU A 59 5.87 -11.37 -14.54
CA GLU A 59 4.97 -12.50 -14.69
C GLU A 59 4.81 -13.25 -13.36
N SER A 60 3.58 -13.66 -13.04
CA SER A 60 3.24 -14.38 -11.83
C SER A 60 2.70 -15.77 -12.15
N ALA A 61 3.03 -16.75 -11.31
CA ALA A 61 2.46 -18.09 -11.37
C ALA A 61 1.00 -18.14 -10.85
N GLY A 62 0.51 -17.04 -10.27
CA GLY A 62 -0.81 -16.99 -9.65
C GLY A 62 -0.93 -17.92 -8.45
N SER A 63 -2.17 -18.32 -8.15
CA SER A 63 -2.50 -19.34 -7.15
C SER A 63 -2.58 -20.75 -7.76
N GLU A 64 -2.87 -20.83 -9.05
CA GLU A 64 -2.93 -22.07 -9.85
C GLU A 64 -2.22 -21.84 -11.18
N PRO A 65 -1.24 -22.70 -11.51
CA PRO A 65 -0.68 -23.77 -10.68
C PRO A 65 0.11 -23.28 -9.47
N GLY A 66 0.43 -22.00 -9.37
CA GLY A 66 1.15 -21.38 -8.27
C GLY A 66 2.64 -21.72 -8.22
N PRO A 67 3.31 -21.41 -7.08
CA PRO A 67 4.66 -21.84 -6.78
C PRO A 67 4.85 -23.35 -6.93
N VAL A 68 6.06 -23.78 -7.29
CA VAL A 68 6.35 -25.20 -7.51
C VAL A 68 6.19 -26.01 -6.23
N CYS A 69 6.58 -25.42 -5.09
CA CYS A 69 6.43 -26.05 -3.78
C CYS A 69 4.97 -26.35 -3.38
N TYR A 70 3.96 -25.75 -4.02
CA TYR A 70 2.56 -26.08 -3.76
C TYR A 70 2.16 -27.47 -4.29
N GLY A 71 2.98 -28.10 -5.13
CA GLY A 71 2.68 -29.43 -5.69
C GLY A 71 1.49 -29.49 -6.64
N ARG A 72 1.01 -28.32 -7.14
CA ARG A 72 -0.16 -28.20 -8.01
C ARG A 72 0.17 -28.12 -9.50
N GLY A 73 1.35 -28.60 -9.89
CA GLY A 73 1.79 -28.63 -11.29
C GLY A 73 2.55 -27.39 -11.76
N GLY A 74 2.96 -26.49 -10.86
CA GLY A 74 3.88 -25.41 -11.15
C GLY A 74 5.21 -25.96 -11.69
N LYS A 75 5.79 -25.27 -12.70
CA LYS A 75 7.02 -25.71 -13.37
C LYS A 75 8.12 -24.65 -13.40
N ARG A 76 7.80 -23.43 -13.06
CA ARG A 76 8.72 -22.30 -13.05
C ARG A 76 8.94 -21.83 -11.60
N PRO A 77 10.20 -21.66 -11.18
CA PRO A 77 10.50 -21.21 -9.82
C PRO A 77 9.92 -19.82 -9.56
N THR A 78 9.50 -19.57 -8.33
CA THR A 78 8.94 -18.31 -7.89
C THR A 78 9.71 -17.76 -6.68
N VAL A 79 9.38 -16.53 -6.29
CA VAL A 79 9.89 -15.92 -5.04
C VAL A 79 9.50 -16.76 -3.82
N THR A 80 8.29 -17.35 -3.80
CA THR A 80 7.88 -18.25 -2.71
C THR A 80 8.78 -19.47 -2.62
N ASP A 81 9.12 -20.11 -3.75
CA ASP A 81 10.05 -21.23 -3.76
C ASP A 81 11.43 -20.82 -3.22
N ALA A 82 11.92 -19.64 -3.61
CA ALA A 82 13.17 -19.10 -3.07
C ALA A 82 13.11 -18.87 -1.57
N ASN A 83 12.04 -18.26 -1.05
CA ASN A 83 11.86 -18.01 0.37
C ASN A 83 11.73 -19.31 1.21
N VAL A 84 11.19 -20.37 0.62
CA VAL A 84 11.17 -21.72 1.24
C VAL A 84 12.59 -22.27 1.34
N VAL A 85 13.38 -22.21 0.26
CA VAL A 85 14.77 -22.68 0.26
C VAL A 85 15.65 -21.92 1.22
N LEU A 86 15.43 -20.60 1.37
CA LEU A 86 16.17 -19.75 2.31
C LEU A 86 15.76 -19.97 3.78
N GLY A 87 14.71 -20.74 4.06
CA GLY A 87 14.19 -20.94 5.41
C GLY A 87 13.37 -19.77 5.96
N TYR A 88 13.05 -18.76 5.12
CA TYR A 88 12.18 -17.63 5.52
C TYR A 88 10.73 -18.09 5.68
N LEU A 89 10.31 -19.09 4.93
CA LEU A 89 9.01 -19.75 5.05
C LEU A 89 9.18 -21.19 5.56
N ASN A 90 8.14 -21.71 6.19
CA ASN A 90 8.09 -23.12 6.57
C ASN A 90 8.15 -24.00 5.31
N SER A 91 8.98 -25.04 5.32
CA SER A 91 9.17 -25.93 4.16
C SER A 91 8.14 -27.04 4.03
N LYS A 92 7.24 -27.19 5.02
CA LYS A 92 6.25 -28.27 5.06
C LYS A 92 4.83 -27.78 4.85
N TYR A 93 4.52 -26.56 5.32
CA TYR A 93 3.18 -26.00 5.22
C TYR A 93 3.18 -24.47 5.29
N LEU A 94 2.10 -23.87 4.78
CA LEU A 94 1.72 -22.46 4.96
C LEU A 94 0.31 -22.39 5.54
N VAL A 95 -0.15 -21.19 5.86
CA VAL A 95 -1.53 -20.91 6.35
C VAL A 95 -1.91 -21.84 7.52
N GLY A 96 -1.08 -21.88 8.58
CA GLY A 96 -1.38 -22.65 9.77
C GLY A 96 -1.49 -24.17 9.57
N GLY A 97 -0.94 -24.69 8.47
CA GLY A 97 -1.02 -26.12 8.11
C GLY A 97 -2.16 -26.45 7.15
N GLU A 98 -2.99 -25.47 6.75
CA GLU A 98 -4.06 -25.70 5.77
C GLU A 98 -3.53 -25.90 4.35
N LEU A 99 -2.36 -25.34 4.04
CA LEU A 99 -1.70 -25.48 2.75
C LEU A 99 -0.39 -26.29 2.94
N PRO A 100 -0.44 -27.61 2.76
CA PRO A 100 0.78 -28.41 2.73
C PRO A 100 1.62 -28.02 1.51
N ILE A 101 2.95 -27.94 1.69
CA ILE A 101 3.90 -27.66 0.62
C ILE A 101 5.05 -28.65 0.65
N ASP A 102 5.77 -28.71 -0.46
CA ASP A 102 6.93 -29.59 -0.64
C ASP A 102 8.18 -28.74 -0.90
N GLY A 103 9.02 -28.60 0.13
CA GLY A 103 10.27 -27.85 0.04
C GLY A 103 11.29 -28.49 -0.91
N ASP A 104 11.27 -29.81 -1.10
CA ASP A 104 12.20 -30.51 -2.00
C ASP A 104 11.91 -30.18 -3.47
N LEU A 105 10.64 -29.96 -3.82
CA LEU A 105 10.27 -29.47 -5.14
C LEU A 105 10.84 -28.06 -5.39
N ALA A 106 10.82 -27.17 -4.40
CA ALA A 106 11.43 -25.85 -4.50
C ALA A 106 12.95 -25.94 -4.73
N VAL A 107 13.64 -26.76 -3.94
CA VAL A 107 15.09 -27.00 -4.11
C VAL A 107 15.39 -27.53 -5.51
N SER A 108 14.64 -28.55 -5.94
CA SER A 108 14.85 -29.19 -7.25
C SER A 108 14.67 -28.25 -8.43
N VAL A 109 13.59 -27.44 -8.42
CA VAL A 109 13.32 -26.49 -9.50
C VAL A 109 14.33 -25.34 -9.55
N LEU A 110 14.71 -24.80 -8.39
CA LEU A 110 15.73 -23.74 -8.31
C LEU A 110 17.10 -24.26 -8.77
N LYS A 111 17.47 -25.43 -8.32
CA LYS A 111 18.72 -26.08 -8.77
C LYS A 111 18.78 -26.17 -10.29
N LYS A 112 17.76 -26.79 -10.89
CA LYS A 112 17.74 -27.07 -12.33
C LYS A 112 17.60 -25.84 -13.21
N LYS A 113 16.77 -24.87 -12.79
CA LYS A 113 16.37 -23.75 -13.64
C LYS A 113 17.21 -22.48 -13.44
N ILE A 114 17.86 -22.32 -12.28
CA ILE A 114 18.60 -21.11 -11.93
C ILE A 114 20.05 -21.44 -11.55
N ALA A 115 20.26 -22.31 -10.56
CA ALA A 115 21.58 -22.53 -9.96
C ALA A 115 22.54 -23.18 -10.95
N GLU A 116 22.19 -24.33 -11.57
CA GLU A 116 23.02 -25.02 -12.55
C GLU A 116 23.38 -24.16 -13.77
N PRO A 117 22.41 -23.44 -14.42
CA PRO A 117 22.73 -22.57 -15.54
C PRO A 117 23.71 -21.45 -15.21
N LEU A 118 23.71 -20.98 -13.97
CA LEU A 118 24.54 -19.86 -13.51
C LEU A 118 25.78 -20.31 -12.72
N ASN A 119 25.97 -21.60 -12.53
CA ASN A 119 27.04 -22.17 -11.71
C ASN A 119 27.07 -21.62 -10.28
N LEU A 120 25.86 -21.49 -9.65
CA LEU A 120 25.66 -21.03 -8.29
C LEU A 120 25.26 -22.18 -7.37
N SER A 121 25.39 -21.99 -6.06
CA SER A 121 24.68 -22.83 -5.10
C SER A 121 23.18 -22.57 -5.18
N VAL A 122 22.36 -23.50 -4.70
CA VAL A 122 20.89 -23.34 -4.70
C VAL A 122 20.49 -22.19 -3.77
N GLU A 123 21.19 -22.05 -2.66
CA GLU A 123 21.02 -21.00 -1.68
C GLU A 123 21.35 -19.62 -2.26
N ASP A 124 22.47 -19.49 -2.95
CA ASP A 124 22.85 -18.21 -3.57
C ASP A 124 21.92 -17.83 -4.71
N ALA A 125 21.44 -18.81 -5.48
CA ALA A 125 20.42 -18.60 -6.51
C ALA A 125 19.10 -18.11 -5.89
N ALA A 126 18.64 -18.74 -4.79
CA ALA A 126 17.46 -18.34 -4.05
C ALA A 126 17.61 -16.94 -3.42
N PHE A 127 18.77 -16.66 -2.83
CA PHE A 127 19.08 -15.36 -2.26
C PHE A 127 19.15 -14.27 -3.32
N GLY A 128 19.70 -14.57 -4.50
CA GLY A 128 19.69 -13.68 -5.66
C GLY A 128 18.28 -13.30 -6.11
N ILE A 129 17.37 -14.28 -6.16
CA ILE A 129 15.95 -14.02 -6.46
C ILE A 129 15.32 -13.10 -5.43
N HIS A 130 15.54 -13.38 -4.14
CA HIS A 130 15.03 -12.56 -3.04
C HIS A 130 15.57 -11.12 -3.11
N THR A 131 16.85 -10.95 -3.38
CA THR A 131 17.47 -9.64 -3.52
C THR A 131 16.90 -8.84 -4.69
N ILE A 132 16.73 -9.46 -5.85
CA ILE A 132 16.20 -8.80 -7.04
C ILE A 132 14.76 -8.35 -6.85
N VAL A 133 13.91 -9.19 -6.24
CA VAL A 133 12.52 -8.77 -5.98
C VAL A 133 12.45 -7.63 -4.97
N ASN A 134 13.32 -7.62 -3.95
CA ASN A 134 13.42 -6.52 -3.00
C ASN A 134 13.86 -5.21 -3.68
N ALA A 135 14.86 -5.25 -4.55
CA ALA A 135 15.26 -4.08 -5.32
C ALA A 135 14.13 -3.54 -6.22
N ASN A 136 13.29 -4.41 -6.78
CA ASN A 136 12.09 -4.00 -7.51
C ASN A 136 11.06 -3.33 -6.59
N MET A 137 10.85 -3.85 -5.39
CA MET A 137 9.94 -3.27 -4.39
C MET A 137 10.44 -1.92 -3.86
N VAL A 138 11.75 -1.78 -3.59
CA VAL A 138 12.35 -0.50 -3.14
C VAL A 138 12.18 0.59 -4.19
N ARG A 139 12.27 0.26 -5.49
CA ARG A 139 11.95 1.25 -6.53
C ARG A 139 10.53 1.77 -6.42
N ALA A 140 9.54 0.91 -6.11
CA ALA A 140 8.17 1.35 -5.89
C ALA A 140 8.04 2.22 -4.64
N VAL A 141 8.74 1.88 -3.55
CA VAL A 141 8.79 2.72 -2.33
C VAL A 141 9.34 4.12 -2.68
N ARG A 142 10.40 4.21 -3.47
CA ARG A 142 10.98 5.48 -3.91
C ARG A 142 10.03 6.27 -4.81
N ALA A 143 9.28 5.61 -5.70
CA ALA A 143 8.30 6.26 -6.57
C ALA A 143 7.16 6.95 -5.79
N VAL A 144 6.75 6.38 -4.65
CA VAL A 144 5.71 6.98 -3.79
C VAL A 144 6.28 7.86 -2.66
N SER A 145 7.57 8.07 -2.60
CA SER A 145 8.24 8.90 -1.58
C SER A 145 9.23 9.88 -2.20
N THR A 146 10.44 9.45 -2.52
CA THR A 146 11.53 10.33 -2.97
C THR A 146 11.18 11.09 -4.25
N GLU A 147 10.49 10.45 -5.20
CA GLU A 147 10.10 11.10 -6.47
C GLU A 147 9.06 12.21 -6.29
N ILE A 148 8.36 12.23 -5.16
CA ILE A 148 7.40 13.28 -4.78
C ILE A 148 7.92 14.17 -3.64
N GLY A 149 9.26 14.20 -3.44
CA GLY A 149 9.90 15.07 -2.48
C GLY A 149 9.80 14.64 -1.02
N ARG A 150 9.50 13.36 -0.73
CA ARG A 150 9.42 12.82 0.63
C ARG A 150 10.60 11.90 0.91
N ASP A 151 11.20 12.06 2.07
CA ASP A 151 12.27 11.18 2.51
C ASP A 151 11.69 9.92 3.17
N PRO A 152 11.94 8.71 2.64
CA PRO A 152 11.43 7.48 3.26
C PRO A 152 11.95 7.26 4.69
N ARG A 153 13.07 7.88 5.08
CA ARG A 153 13.62 7.80 6.43
C ARG A 153 12.73 8.42 7.51
N ASP A 154 11.87 9.36 7.11
CA ASP A 154 10.90 10.03 7.99
C ASP A 154 9.61 9.21 8.20
N PHE A 155 9.51 8.04 7.56
CA PHE A 155 8.32 7.21 7.57
C PHE A 155 8.58 5.85 8.23
N THR A 156 7.50 5.23 8.67
CA THR A 156 7.48 3.84 9.11
C THR A 156 6.98 2.96 7.96
N LEU A 157 7.68 1.85 7.69
CA LEU A 157 7.21 0.85 6.73
C LEU A 157 6.12 0.00 7.37
N PHE A 158 4.92 0.03 6.82
CA PHE A 158 3.81 -0.81 7.26
C PHE A 158 3.65 -1.97 6.28
N ALA A 159 3.99 -3.20 6.72
CA ALA A 159 4.05 -4.37 5.86
C ALA A 159 2.94 -5.36 6.18
N PHE A 160 2.13 -5.70 5.19
CA PHE A 160 1.04 -6.66 5.29
C PHE A 160 0.86 -7.45 3.98
N GLY A 161 -0.12 -8.36 3.96
CA GLY A 161 -0.29 -9.34 2.88
C GLY A 161 0.49 -10.63 3.16
N GLY A 162 0.23 -11.66 2.39
CA GLY A 162 0.82 -12.99 2.60
C GLY A 162 2.35 -13.04 2.47
N SER A 163 2.96 -12.20 1.65
CA SER A 163 4.41 -12.17 1.40
C SER A 163 5.09 -10.88 1.89
N GLY A 164 4.35 -9.80 2.11
CA GLY A 164 4.90 -8.51 2.51
C GLY A 164 5.83 -8.56 3.73
N PRO A 165 5.44 -9.19 4.83
CA PRO A 165 6.26 -9.29 6.04
C PRO A 165 7.62 -9.94 5.83
N VAL A 166 7.72 -10.93 4.93
CA VAL A 166 8.97 -11.65 4.62
C VAL A 166 10.04 -10.72 4.02
N HIS A 167 9.62 -9.71 3.30
CA HIS A 167 10.49 -8.76 2.61
C HIS A 167 10.78 -7.50 3.42
N ALA A 168 9.97 -7.22 4.45
CA ALA A 168 9.91 -5.93 5.13
C ALA A 168 11.25 -5.50 5.74
N GLY A 169 12.01 -6.40 6.37
CA GLY A 169 13.32 -6.09 6.95
C GLY A 169 14.31 -5.64 5.88
N SER A 170 14.46 -6.42 4.80
CA SER A 170 15.37 -6.08 3.70
C SER A 170 14.98 -4.77 3.00
N LEU A 171 13.67 -4.51 2.85
CA LEU A 171 13.18 -3.26 2.26
C LEU A 171 13.52 -2.05 3.15
N ALA A 172 13.34 -2.19 4.46
CA ALA A 172 13.66 -1.14 5.41
C ALA A 172 15.17 -0.82 5.43
N ASP A 173 16.00 -1.85 5.42
CA ASP A 173 17.46 -1.70 5.36
C ASP A 173 17.91 -0.97 4.08
N GLU A 174 17.38 -1.34 2.92
CA GLU A 174 17.75 -0.74 1.64
C GLU A 174 17.21 0.69 1.50
N ALA A 175 15.98 0.94 1.97
CA ALA A 175 15.36 2.27 1.96
C ALA A 175 15.82 3.16 3.12
N LYS A 176 16.61 2.63 4.08
CA LYS A 176 17.05 3.31 5.32
C LYS A 176 15.89 3.74 6.21
N ILE A 177 14.81 2.97 6.22
CA ILE A 177 13.65 3.17 7.08
C ILE A 177 13.96 2.58 8.45
N ALA A 178 13.83 3.38 9.50
CA ALA A 178 14.22 2.98 10.85
C ALA A 178 13.24 2.02 11.52
N GLN A 179 11.98 2.00 11.09
CA GLN A 179 10.92 1.25 11.77
C GLN A 179 10.03 0.50 10.78
N VAL A 180 9.71 -0.75 11.13
CA VAL A 180 8.74 -1.58 10.40
C VAL A 180 7.61 -1.96 11.35
N ILE A 181 6.38 -1.84 10.89
CA ILE A 181 5.20 -2.34 11.59
C ILE A 181 4.59 -3.47 10.78
N ILE A 182 4.40 -4.61 11.43
CA ILE A 182 3.64 -5.74 10.89
C ILE A 182 2.40 -5.91 11.76
N PRO A 183 1.20 -5.63 11.22
CA PRO A 183 -0.04 -5.73 11.99
C PRO A 183 -0.37 -7.19 12.35
N PRO A 184 -1.29 -7.43 13.31
CA PRO A 184 -1.85 -8.76 13.53
C PRO A 184 -2.57 -9.27 12.26
N ALA A 185 -2.49 -10.58 12.02
CA ALA A 185 -3.06 -11.25 10.86
C ALA A 185 -2.72 -10.55 9.53
N PRO A 186 -1.42 -10.33 9.23
CA PRO A 186 -1.02 -9.52 8.08
C PRO A 186 -1.51 -10.10 6.75
N GLY A 187 -1.65 -11.41 6.64
CA GLY A 187 -2.13 -12.10 5.44
C GLY A 187 -3.56 -11.76 5.04
N VAL A 188 -4.41 -11.39 6.01
CA VAL A 188 -5.82 -11.00 5.80
C VAL A 188 -6.11 -9.56 6.19
N PHE A 189 -5.09 -8.74 6.38
CA PHE A 189 -5.26 -7.36 6.85
C PHE A 189 -6.10 -6.49 5.91
N SER A 190 -6.02 -6.72 4.60
CA SER A 190 -6.87 -6.02 3.63
C SER A 190 -8.36 -6.35 3.83
N SER A 191 -8.68 -7.60 4.13
CA SER A 191 -10.06 -8.02 4.43
C SER A 191 -10.57 -7.39 5.73
N LEU A 192 -9.67 -7.24 6.72
CA LEU A 192 -9.99 -6.48 7.93
C LEU A 192 -10.33 -5.03 7.59
N GLY A 193 -9.57 -4.39 6.70
CA GLY A 193 -9.83 -3.03 6.24
C GLY A 193 -11.24 -2.85 5.69
N LEU A 194 -11.78 -3.85 4.98
CA LEU A 194 -13.14 -3.79 4.45
C LEU A 194 -14.22 -3.72 5.55
N LEU A 195 -13.94 -4.23 6.74
CA LEU A 195 -14.88 -4.14 7.88
C LEU A 195 -14.98 -2.71 8.45
N PHE A 196 -14.04 -1.84 8.11
CA PHE A 196 -14.01 -0.43 8.52
C PHE A 196 -14.31 0.54 7.39
N THR A 197 -14.70 0.03 6.22
CA THR A 197 -15.08 0.92 5.12
C THR A 197 -16.40 1.61 5.44
N THR A 198 -16.45 2.90 5.15
CA THR A 198 -17.67 3.69 5.15
C THR A 198 -18.18 3.83 3.72
N VAL A 199 -19.46 3.99 3.55
CA VAL A 199 -20.01 4.40 2.26
C VAL A 199 -19.61 5.85 2.02
N GLU A 200 -19.06 6.13 0.85
CA GLU A 200 -18.62 7.49 0.49
C GLU A 200 -19.07 7.83 -0.92
N HIS A 201 -19.75 8.97 -1.07
CA HIS A 201 -20.11 9.55 -2.35
C HIS A 201 -19.41 10.88 -2.54
N GLN A 202 -18.96 11.15 -3.76
CA GLN A 202 -18.32 12.39 -4.12
C GLN A 202 -19.13 13.13 -5.17
N TYR A 203 -19.43 14.39 -4.88
CA TYR A 203 -20.17 15.29 -5.74
C TYR A 203 -19.26 16.40 -6.21
N VAL A 204 -19.35 16.76 -7.49
CA VAL A 204 -18.52 17.79 -8.07
C VAL A 204 -19.39 18.69 -8.94
N GLN A 205 -19.27 19.99 -8.72
CA GLN A 205 -19.91 21.01 -9.52
C GLN A 205 -18.88 22.00 -10.04
N THR A 206 -18.80 22.19 -11.32
CA THR A 206 -17.95 23.24 -11.89
C THR A 206 -18.42 24.62 -11.45
N PHE A 207 -17.48 25.41 -10.95
CA PHE A 207 -17.69 26.78 -10.50
C PHE A 207 -16.49 27.63 -10.87
N TRP A 208 -16.37 27.99 -12.13
CA TRP A 208 -15.22 28.73 -12.61
C TRP A 208 -15.44 30.22 -12.42
N ARG A 209 -14.78 30.78 -11.42
CA ARG A 209 -14.83 32.20 -11.03
C ARG A 209 -13.53 32.59 -10.35
N ASP A 210 -13.13 33.87 -10.49
CA ASP A 210 -12.05 34.42 -9.69
C ASP A 210 -12.49 34.52 -8.21
N THR A 211 -11.59 34.24 -7.30
CA THR A 211 -11.89 34.24 -5.85
C THR A 211 -12.34 35.62 -5.36
N ASP A 212 -11.84 36.72 -5.98
CA ASP A 212 -12.14 38.09 -5.59
C ASP A 212 -13.52 38.56 -6.04
N THR A 213 -14.04 38.01 -7.16
CA THR A 213 -15.29 38.43 -7.79
C THR A 213 -16.43 37.43 -7.59
N ALA A 214 -16.15 36.26 -7.03
CA ALA A 214 -17.14 35.21 -6.83
C ALA A 214 -18.26 35.65 -5.90
N GLU A 215 -19.51 35.44 -6.29
CA GLU A 215 -20.65 35.64 -5.41
C GLU A 215 -20.76 34.53 -4.38
N LEU A 216 -20.49 34.85 -3.13
CA LEU A 216 -20.50 33.88 -2.00
C LEU A 216 -21.88 33.25 -1.78
N SER A 217 -22.96 34.01 -2.10
CA SER A 217 -24.33 33.48 -2.08
C SER A 217 -24.55 32.35 -3.10
N GLU A 218 -23.99 32.49 -4.33
CA GLU A 218 -24.03 31.42 -5.34
C GLU A 218 -23.27 30.19 -4.90
N LEU A 219 -22.07 30.39 -4.36
CA LEU A 219 -21.21 29.33 -3.84
C LEU A 219 -21.92 28.56 -2.70
N ALA A 220 -22.50 29.27 -1.75
CA ALA A 220 -23.26 28.64 -0.64
C ALA A 220 -24.47 27.86 -1.13
N ARG A 221 -25.22 28.39 -2.11
CA ARG A 221 -26.38 27.72 -2.71
C ARG A 221 -25.99 26.43 -3.43
N ILE A 222 -24.85 26.43 -4.15
CA ILE A 222 -24.36 25.22 -4.80
C ILE A 222 -23.99 24.17 -3.76
N PHE A 223 -23.26 24.52 -2.72
CA PHE A 223 -22.92 23.58 -1.65
C PHE A 223 -24.16 23.01 -0.98
N GLN A 224 -25.17 23.82 -0.72
CA GLN A 224 -26.41 23.32 -0.13
C GLN A 224 -27.08 22.31 -1.04
N ARG A 225 -27.23 22.61 -2.33
CA ARG A 225 -27.85 21.71 -3.30
C ARG A 225 -27.15 20.36 -3.40
N ILE A 226 -25.80 20.36 -3.53
CA ILE A 226 -25.06 19.08 -3.63
C ILE A 226 -25.03 18.34 -2.29
N GLN A 227 -25.21 19.03 -1.16
CA GLN A 227 -25.35 18.40 0.15
C GLN A 227 -26.73 17.76 0.32
N ASP A 228 -27.79 18.39 -0.19
CA ASP A 228 -29.13 17.82 -0.18
C ASP A 228 -29.18 16.55 -1.04
N GLU A 229 -28.60 16.59 -2.23
CA GLU A 229 -28.45 15.42 -3.11
C GLU A 229 -27.67 14.27 -2.43
N ALA A 230 -26.56 14.60 -1.76
CA ALA A 230 -25.78 13.61 -1.02
C ALA A 230 -26.57 13.00 0.15
N SER A 231 -27.34 13.85 0.86
CA SER A 231 -28.19 13.39 1.96
C SER A 231 -29.31 12.47 1.49
N GLU A 232 -29.94 12.78 0.35
CA GLU A 232 -30.96 11.91 -0.27
C GLU A 232 -30.36 10.56 -0.68
N THR A 233 -29.16 10.56 -1.30
CA THR A 233 -28.46 9.33 -1.69
C THR A 233 -28.18 8.46 -0.48
N LEU A 234 -27.54 9.00 0.55
CA LEU A 234 -27.22 8.25 1.78
C LEU A 234 -28.48 7.77 2.50
N SER A 235 -29.55 8.57 2.51
CA SER A 235 -30.85 8.16 3.08
C SER A 235 -31.43 6.95 2.33
N SER A 236 -31.33 6.93 0.99
CA SER A 236 -31.80 5.81 0.18
C SER A 236 -31.00 4.52 0.42
N GLU A 237 -29.77 4.64 0.90
CA GLU A 237 -28.89 3.54 1.29
C GLU A 237 -29.06 3.12 2.76
N GLY A 238 -29.99 3.77 3.48
CA GLY A 238 -30.40 3.38 4.83
C GLY A 238 -29.72 4.12 5.96
N PHE A 239 -28.88 5.14 5.68
CA PHE A 239 -28.25 5.96 6.72
C PHE A 239 -29.24 7.00 7.28
N LYS A 240 -29.19 7.21 8.58
CA LYS A 240 -29.91 8.27 9.26
C LYS A 240 -29.13 9.56 9.24
N PRO A 241 -29.77 10.74 9.41
CA PRO A 241 -29.07 12.03 9.40
C PRO A 241 -27.88 12.12 10.38
N GLU A 242 -27.99 11.51 11.56
CA GLU A 242 -26.93 11.44 12.58
C GLU A 242 -25.74 10.54 12.21
N GLU A 243 -25.93 9.69 11.20
CA GLU A 243 -24.91 8.77 10.65
C GLU A 243 -24.25 9.35 9.39
N MET A 244 -24.58 10.59 9.01
CA MET A 244 -24.07 11.24 7.80
C MET A 244 -23.06 12.31 8.16
N GLU A 245 -21.92 12.27 7.48
CA GLU A 245 -20.91 13.35 7.53
C GLU A 245 -20.73 13.97 6.16
N PHE A 246 -20.59 15.31 6.15
CA PHE A 246 -20.36 16.05 4.92
C PHE A 246 -19.10 16.89 5.05
N GLN A 247 -18.22 16.77 4.07
CA GLN A 247 -16.99 17.54 3.98
C GLN A 247 -16.94 18.28 2.66
N ARG A 248 -16.73 19.59 2.71
CA ARG A 248 -16.68 20.50 1.56
C ARG A 248 -15.24 20.75 1.15
N PHE A 249 -15.00 20.87 -0.16
CA PHE A 249 -13.72 21.26 -0.73
C PHE A 249 -13.95 22.23 -1.89
N VAL A 250 -12.94 23.05 -2.14
CA VAL A 250 -12.84 23.85 -3.36
C VAL A 250 -11.59 23.45 -4.14
N ASP A 251 -11.72 23.34 -5.44
CA ASP A 251 -10.57 23.20 -6.31
C ASP A 251 -10.13 24.59 -6.75
N LEU A 252 -8.88 24.94 -6.43
CA LEU A 252 -8.26 26.22 -6.73
C LEU A 252 -7.06 26.03 -7.67
N ARG A 253 -6.80 27.04 -8.49
CA ARG A 253 -5.60 27.10 -9.33
C ARG A 253 -5.20 28.54 -9.59
N TYR A 254 -3.97 28.74 -10.04
CA TYR A 254 -3.59 29.99 -10.69
C TYR A 254 -4.09 30.03 -12.15
N PRO A 255 -4.41 31.18 -12.69
CA PRO A 255 -4.85 31.33 -14.08
C PRO A 255 -3.86 30.71 -15.06
N GLY A 256 -4.38 30.01 -16.07
CA GLY A 256 -3.56 29.36 -17.09
C GLY A 256 -2.96 28.00 -16.69
N GLN A 257 -3.05 27.59 -15.45
CA GLN A 257 -2.65 26.24 -15.04
C GLN A 257 -3.67 25.18 -15.50
N THR A 258 -3.18 23.99 -15.79
CA THR A 258 -4.02 22.84 -16.20
C THR A 258 -4.39 21.93 -15.02
N SER A 259 -3.71 22.09 -13.89
CA SER A 259 -3.95 21.33 -12.65
C SER A 259 -4.47 22.23 -11.55
N GLU A 260 -5.40 21.70 -10.76
CA GLU A 260 -5.97 22.35 -9.60
C GLU A 260 -5.57 21.62 -8.30
N LEU A 261 -5.54 22.35 -7.18
CA LEU A 261 -5.38 21.80 -5.84
C LEU A 261 -6.70 21.88 -5.06
N SER A 262 -7.03 20.83 -4.32
CA SER A 262 -8.24 20.76 -3.53
C SER A 262 -7.97 21.19 -2.11
N ILE A 263 -8.66 22.23 -1.69
CA ILE A 263 -8.53 22.82 -0.37
C ILE A 263 -9.81 22.55 0.42
N PRO A 264 -9.71 22.01 1.64
CA PRO A 264 -10.88 21.78 2.49
C PRO A 264 -11.51 23.10 2.93
N VAL A 265 -12.85 23.16 2.84
CA VAL A 265 -13.63 24.32 3.29
C VAL A 265 -14.10 24.04 4.73
N PRO A 266 -13.88 24.98 5.66
CA PRO A 266 -14.37 24.82 7.04
C PRO A 266 -15.90 24.74 7.09
N SER A 267 -16.40 24.11 8.13
CA SER A 267 -17.84 24.05 8.38
C SER A 267 -18.39 25.45 8.69
N GLY A 268 -19.62 25.73 8.28
CA GLY A 268 -20.31 26.98 8.57
C GLY A 268 -20.47 27.90 7.36
N ILE A 269 -20.59 29.17 7.63
CA ILE A 269 -20.83 30.22 6.63
C ILE A 269 -19.52 30.54 5.91
N ILE A 270 -19.60 30.63 4.59
CA ILE A 270 -18.47 31.02 3.76
C ILE A 270 -18.58 32.55 3.54
N ASP A 271 -17.73 33.27 4.22
CA ASP A 271 -17.57 34.72 4.09
C ASP A 271 -16.25 35.09 3.40
N LYS A 272 -16.01 36.37 3.21
CA LYS A 272 -14.77 36.87 2.57
C LYS A 272 -13.51 36.45 3.32
N GLN A 273 -13.56 36.33 4.65
CA GLN A 273 -12.41 35.90 5.44
C GLN A 273 -12.10 34.42 5.22
N VAL A 274 -13.14 33.60 5.13
CA VAL A 274 -12.99 32.17 4.78
C VAL A 274 -12.33 32.02 3.41
N VAL A 275 -12.77 32.80 2.41
CA VAL A 275 -12.17 32.76 1.07
C VAL A 275 -10.69 33.17 1.10
N ALA A 276 -10.35 34.25 1.82
CA ALA A 276 -8.95 34.66 1.97
C ALA A 276 -8.08 33.55 2.62
N ASN A 277 -8.62 32.87 3.63
CA ASN A 277 -7.92 31.74 4.26
C ASN A 277 -7.76 30.56 3.30
N LEU A 278 -8.75 30.27 2.46
CA LEU A 278 -8.66 29.21 1.44
C LEU A 278 -7.58 29.51 0.39
N VAL A 279 -7.45 30.76 -0.04
CA VAL A 279 -6.39 31.20 -0.96
C VAL A 279 -5.02 31.06 -0.29
N GLU A 280 -4.87 31.44 0.98
CA GLU A 280 -3.60 31.28 1.69
C GLU A 280 -3.22 29.80 1.88
N GLU A 281 -4.17 28.93 2.22
CA GLU A 281 -3.91 27.47 2.30
C GLU A 281 -3.59 26.87 0.93
N PHE A 282 -4.22 27.36 -0.14
CA PHE A 282 -3.86 26.97 -1.52
C PHE A 282 -2.42 27.38 -1.84
N ASN A 283 -2.02 28.60 -1.53
CA ASN A 283 -0.66 29.09 -1.79
C ASN A 283 0.39 28.25 -1.07
N LYS A 284 0.17 27.89 0.20
CA LYS A 284 1.05 27.00 0.98
C LYS A 284 1.13 25.61 0.37
N GLU A 285 0.01 25.04 -0.02
CA GLU A 285 -0.03 23.70 -0.62
C GLU A 285 0.61 23.69 -2.02
N HIS A 286 0.43 24.78 -2.79
CA HIS A 286 1.06 24.95 -4.09
C HIS A 286 2.58 25.05 -3.98
N GLU A 287 3.09 25.85 -3.03
CA GLU A 287 4.52 25.95 -2.76
C GLU A 287 5.10 24.59 -2.31
N ARG A 288 4.38 23.85 -1.47
CA ARG A 288 4.79 22.51 -1.04
C ARG A 288 4.84 21.51 -2.20
N SER A 289 3.87 21.60 -3.13
CA SER A 289 3.69 20.61 -4.20
C SER A 289 4.55 20.89 -5.43
N TYR A 290 4.76 22.18 -5.73
CA TYR A 290 5.43 22.63 -6.97
C TYR A 290 6.70 23.44 -6.73
N GLY A 291 7.03 23.75 -5.47
CA GLY A 291 8.26 24.45 -5.10
C GLY A 291 8.23 25.97 -5.33
N PHE A 292 7.09 26.54 -5.69
CA PHE A 292 6.96 27.99 -5.84
C PHE A 292 5.57 28.48 -5.39
N ARG A 293 5.51 29.72 -4.99
CA ARG A 293 4.32 30.49 -4.69
C ARG A 293 4.26 31.66 -5.65
N SER A 294 3.10 31.97 -6.17
CA SER A 294 2.94 33.17 -6.99
C SER A 294 3.09 34.45 -6.16
N GLU A 295 3.49 35.55 -6.81
CA GLU A 295 3.60 36.85 -6.17
C GLU A 295 2.22 37.35 -5.70
N GLU A 296 2.19 38.24 -4.67
CA GLU A 296 0.99 38.59 -3.89
C GLU A 296 -0.21 39.17 -4.69
N GLU A 297 -0.06 39.45 -5.98
CA GLU A 297 -1.10 40.07 -6.82
C GLU A 297 -1.78 39.09 -7.81
N GLU A 298 -1.40 37.81 -7.81
CA GLU A 298 -2.00 36.88 -8.77
C GLU A 298 -3.33 36.34 -8.25
N VAL A 299 -4.39 36.60 -9.02
CA VAL A 299 -5.75 36.14 -8.73
C VAL A 299 -5.79 34.62 -8.74
N VAL A 300 -6.44 34.01 -7.76
CA VAL A 300 -6.69 32.58 -7.72
C VAL A 300 -8.09 32.29 -8.25
N GLU A 301 -8.23 31.25 -9.05
CA GLU A 301 -9.52 30.83 -9.62
C GLU A 301 -10.12 29.67 -8.82
N PHE A 302 -11.42 29.76 -8.50
CA PHE A 302 -12.23 28.57 -8.25
C PHE A 302 -12.44 27.81 -9.54
N VAL A 303 -12.27 26.49 -9.51
CA VAL A 303 -12.52 25.60 -10.65
C VAL A 303 -13.75 24.74 -10.41
N ASN A 304 -13.80 24.07 -9.25
CA ASN A 304 -14.91 23.22 -8.85
C ASN A 304 -15.21 23.37 -7.36
N LEU A 305 -16.47 23.13 -7.03
CA LEU A 305 -16.94 22.89 -5.67
C LEU A 305 -17.14 21.38 -5.52
N ARG A 306 -16.67 20.82 -4.42
CA ARG A 306 -16.79 19.40 -4.14
C ARG A 306 -17.39 19.14 -2.78
N LEU A 307 -18.19 18.11 -2.71
CA LEU A 307 -18.72 17.59 -1.46
C LEU A 307 -18.39 16.09 -1.37
N ARG A 308 -17.94 15.70 -0.22
CA ARG A 308 -17.80 14.30 0.18
C ARG A 308 -18.89 14.00 1.20
N GLY A 309 -19.82 13.14 0.86
CA GLY A 309 -20.84 12.62 1.76
C GLY A 309 -20.45 11.22 2.24
N ARG A 310 -20.47 10.98 3.54
CA ARG A 310 -20.14 9.70 4.16
C ARG A 310 -21.28 9.18 5.00
N GLY A 311 -21.61 7.91 4.83
CA GLY A 311 -22.44 7.14 5.74
C GLY A 311 -21.56 6.41 6.75
N ILE A 312 -21.65 6.78 8.02
CA ILE A 312 -20.87 6.15 9.09
C ILE A 312 -21.64 4.96 9.60
N THR A 313 -21.11 3.78 9.38
CA THR A 313 -21.64 2.57 10.02
C THR A 313 -21.11 2.52 11.45
N ASP A 314 -22.03 2.41 12.43
CA ASP A 314 -21.67 2.10 13.82
C ASP A 314 -21.11 0.67 13.88
N SER A 315 -19.84 0.52 13.52
CA SER A 315 -19.18 -0.76 13.70
C SER A 315 -18.83 -0.88 15.17
N ASN A 316 -19.60 -1.67 15.92
CA ASN A 316 -19.24 -2.15 17.26
C ASN A 316 -17.91 -2.95 17.26
N PHE A 317 -17.25 -3.00 16.13
CA PHE A 317 -15.97 -3.65 15.93
C PHE A 317 -14.84 -2.63 16.11
N THR A 318 -14.10 -2.78 17.19
CA THR A 318 -12.93 -1.94 17.46
C THR A 318 -11.64 -2.70 17.13
N PRO A 319 -10.56 -2.01 16.71
CA PRO A 319 -9.26 -2.66 16.47
C PRO A 319 -8.78 -3.51 17.65
N SER A 320 -9.06 -3.10 18.88
CA SER A 320 -8.73 -3.87 20.09
C SER A 320 -9.47 -5.21 20.18
N LYS A 321 -10.72 -5.29 19.74
CA LYS A 321 -11.46 -6.57 19.69
C LYS A 321 -10.84 -7.53 18.66
N PHE A 322 -10.37 -7.00 17.54
CA PHE A 322 -9.69 -7.80 16.53
C PHE A 322 -8.37 -8.38 17.05
N VAL A 323 -7.52 -7.57 17.66
CA VAL A 323 -6.25 -8.02 18.25
C VAL A 323 -6.51 -9.13 19.28
N THR A 324 -7.53 -8.97 20.12
CA THR A 324 -7.91 -9.98 21.13
C THR A 324 -8.45 -11.26 20.48
N ALA A 325 -9.16 -11.18 19.37
CA ALA A 325 -9.67 -12.33 18.64
C ALA A 325 -8.54 -13.07 17.90
N ALA A 326 -7.67 -12.34 17.23
CA ALA A 326 -6.51 -12.89 16.53
C ALA A 326 -5.54 -13.62 17.48
N SER A 327 -5.31 -13.07 18.68
CA SER A 327 -4.48 -13.72 19.69
C SER A 327 -5.11 -14.96 20.34
N LYS A 328 -6.43 -15.16 20.20
CA LYS A 328 -7.16 -16.34 20.68
C LYS A 328 -7.29 -17.45 19.63
N GLY A 329 -6.88 -17.20 18.38
CA GLY A 329 -6.82 -18.24 17.36
C GLY A 329 -5.99 -19.41 17.89
N LYS A 330 -6.60 -20.61 17.94
CA LYS A 330 -5.89 -21.82 18.38
C LYS A 330 -4.79 -22.12 17.38
N ALA A 331 -3.54 -21.74 17.68
CA ALA A 331 -2.41 -22.43 17.12
C ALA A 331 -2.63 -23.93 17.37
N LYS A 332 -2.70 -24.74 16.34
CA LYS A 332 -2.63 -26.19 16.51
C LYS A 332 -1.33 -26.45 17.26
N GLN A 333 -1.45 -27.09 18.38
CA GLN A 333 -0.45 -27.28 19.41
C GLN A 333 0.55 -28.37 18.97
N ASP A 334 1.19 -28.17 17.80
CA ASP A 334 2.27 -29.06 17.40
C ASP A 334 3.36 -28.29 16.67
N ASP A 335 4.60 -28.45 17.13
CA ASP A 335 5.83 -27.76 16.72
C ASP A 335 6.08 -26.36 17.31
N SER A 336 5.78 -26.16 18.57
CA SER A 336 6.31 -25.06 19.34
C SER A 336 7.84 -25.16 19.44
N GLN A 337 8.54 -24.14 18.97
CA GLN A 337 9.96 -23.87 19.25
C GLN A 337 11.00 -24.80 18.58
N ALA A 338 10.75 -25.28 17.38
CA ALA A 338 11.85 -25.82 16.60
C ALA A 338 12.63 -24.67 15.95
N ASP A 339 13.93 -24.58 16.27
CA ASP A 339 14.83 -23.67 15.56
C ASP A 339 14.81 -23.97 14.06
N ARG A 340 14.91 -22.91 13.24
CA ARG A 340 14.99 -23.05 11.78
C ARG A 340 16.31 -22.50 11.29
N ARG A 341 16.92 -23.20 10.34
CA ARG A 341 18.07 -22.69 9.63
C ARG A 341 17.58 -21.68 8.59
N VAL A 342 18.15 -20.48 8.65
CA VAL A 342 17.82 -19.36 7.76
C VAL A 342 19.07 -18.87 7.07
N TYR A 343 19.03 -18.67 5.76
CA TYR A 343 20.17 -18.22 4.98
C TYR A 343 20.14 -16.71 4.74
N PHE A 344 21.20 -16.02 5.12
CA PHE A 344 21.34 -14.57 5.04
C PHE A 344 22.36 -14.09 4.01
N GLY A 345 22.53 -14.86 2.92
CA GLY A 345 23.49 -14.56 1.85
C GLY A 345 24.90 -15.11 2.13
N SER A 346 25.74 -15.12 1.09
CA SER A 346 27.10 -15.71 1.13
C SER A 346 28.02 -15.09 2.19
N ASN A 347 27.82 -13.81 2.54
CA ASN A 347 28.64 -13.12 3.53
C ASN A 347 28.35 -13.57 4.97
N ILE A 348 27.13 -14.02 5.25
CA ILE A 348 26.67 -14.40 6.60
C ILE A 348 26.45 -15.91 6.68
N GLY A 349 25.90 -16.50 5.62
CA GLY A 349 25.60 -17.93 5.55
C GLY A 349 24.32 -18.32 6.28
N TRP A 350 24.30 -19.57 6.71
CA TRP A 350 23.19 -20.16 7.46
C TRP A 350 23.28 -19.85 8.96
N ILE A 351 22.20 -19.32 9.53
CA ILE A 351 22.05 -19.13 10.97
C ILE A 351 20.86 -19.94 11.47
N THR A 352 21.05 -20.65 12.58
CA THR A 352 19.96 -21.29 13.31
C THR A 352 19.21 -20.23 14.09
N SER A 353 17.96 -19.99 13.74
CA SER A 353 17.12 -18.92 14.25
C SER A 353 15.90 -19.47 14.99
N PRO A 354 15.56 -18.97 16.17
CA PRO A 354 14.34 -19.35 16.88
C PRO A 354 13.10 -19.04 16.04
N VAL A 355 12.11 -19.93 16.06
CA VAL A 355 10.80 -19.71 15.45
C VAL A 355 9.79 -19.42 16.56
N LEU A 356 9.21 -18.25 16.54
CA LEU A 356 8.25 -17.79 17.53
C LEU A 356 6.88 -17.62 16.90
N GLN A 357 5.85 -18.05 17.61
CA GLN A 357 4.48 -17.71 17.23
C GLN A 357 4.13 -16.32 17.74
N ARG A 358 3.48 -15.49 16.94
CA ARG A 358 3.10 -14.12 17.33
C ARG A 358 2.35 -14.09 18.68
N GLY A 359 1.45 -15.03 18.93
CA GLY A 359 0.69 -15.08 20.16
C GLY A 359 1.53 -15.31 21.43
N HIS A 360 2.78 -15.73 21.27
CA HIS A 360 3.73 -15.95 22.38
C HIS A 360 4.71 -14.79 22.58
N LEU A 361 4.62 -13.74 21.75
CA LEU A 361 5.45 -12.55 21.93
C LEU A 361 5.03 -11.79 23.18
N SER A 362 5.99 -11.54 24.07
CA SER A 362 5.83 -10.64 25.22
C SER A 362 6.03 -9.19 24.80
N GLN A 363 5.84 -8.25 25.74
CA GLN A 363 6.18 -6.84 25.54
C GLN A 363 7.70 -6.56 25.65
N GLU A 364 8.51 -7.60 25.82
CA GLU A 364 9.95 -7.48 25.92
C GLU A 364 10.60 -7.35 24.54
N ASN A 365 11.71 -6.60 24.50
CA ASN A 365 12.51 -6.50 23.28
C ASN A 365 13.23 -7.81 23.01
N LEU A 366 13.07 -8.33 21.81
CA LEU A 366 13.77 -9.51 21.33
C LEU A 366 14.86 -9.10 20.34
N SER A 367 16.01 -9.75 20.42
CA SER A 367 17.09 -9.56 19.47
C SER A 367 17.06 -10.63 18.39
N GLY A 368 17.22 -10.24 17.13
CA GLY A 368 17.36 -11.16 16.01
C GLY A 368 18.75 -11.77 15.87
N PRO A 369 18.93 -12.73 14.95
CA PRO A 369 17.93 -13.18 13.98
C PRO A 369 16.88 -14.12 14.59
N LEU A 370 15.61 -13.93 14.26
CA LEU A 370 14.51 -14.79 14.65
C LEU A 370 13.42 -14.80 13.57
N VAL A 371 12.60 -15.83 13.55
CA VAL A 371 11.45 -15.97 12.66
C VAL A 371 10.17 -15.84 13.47
N ILE A 372 9.25 -14.97 13.05
CA ILE A 372 7.93 -14.85 13.67
C ILE A 372 6.91 -15.42 12.69
N GLU A 373 6.20 -16.46 13.11
CA GLU A 373 5.10 -17.03 12.35
C GLU A 373 3.75 -16.56 12.90
N GLU A 374 2.82 -16.35 11.99
CA GLU A 374 1.43 -15.99 12.29
C GLU A 374 0.51 -16.57 11.22
N TYR A 375 -0.68 -17.03 11.65
CA TYR A 375 -1.67 -17.69 10.83
C TYR A 375 -3.04 -17.02 10.94
#